data_e775a8b13734a2ea8268e21eb946c332
#
_entry.id   e775a8b13734a2ea8268e21eb946c332
#
_cell.length_a   1.000
_cell.length_b   1.000
_cell.length_c   1.000
_cell.angle_alpha   90.00
_cell.angle_beta   90.00
_cell.angle_gamma   90.00
#
_symmetry.space_group_name_H-M   'P 1'
#
loop_
_entity.id
_entity.type
_entity.pdbx_description
1 polymer ?
#
loop_
_entity_poly.entity_id
_entity_poly.type
_entity_poly.pdbx_seq_one_letter_code
_entity_poly.pdbx_strand_id
1 'polypeptide(L)'
;MSRVFAACVAICLAASPVLAASPKIESAIKTFKAVAADTNKLKTFCAMTKVMDAAGEKEDPKLDAQIEGYMKQLGPEFTTAWGAAEGVVENSADGKAYNAAVDDLSGKCT
;
A
#
# COMPACT_ATOMS: atom_id res chain seq x y z
N MET A 1 44.28 11.30 2.87
CA MET A 1 43.74 11.21 2.86
C MET A 1 42.71 11.03 2.64
N SER A 2 42.78 10.86 2.57
CA SER A 2 41.85 10.72 2.43
C SER A 2 41.07 10.17 2.49
N ARG A 3 41.15 9.82 2.76
CA ARG A 3 40.36 9.30 2.82
C ARG A 3 39.46 9.25 3.44
N VAL A 4 39.40 9.26 3.57
CA VAL A 4 38.49 9.06 4.11
C VAL A 4 37.40 9.37 3.81
N PHE A 5 37.40 9.45 3.35
CA PHE A 5 36.39 9.59 3.15
C PHE A 5 35.57 9.10 2.87
N ALA A 6 36.04 8.85 2.61
CA ALA A 6 35.30 8.28 2.32
C ALA A 6 34.45 7.84 2.91
N ALA A 7 34.85 7.48 3.39
CA ALA A 7 34.10 6.97 4.22
C ALA A 7 32.86 7.49 4.35
N CYS A 8 32.74 8.02 4.36
CA CYS A 8 31.66 8.39 4.64
C CYS A 8 30.66 8.19 3.90
N VAL A 9 30.97 7.95 3.40
CA VAL A 9 30.11 7.74 3.01
C VAL A 9 29.26 7.02 3.04
N ALA A 10 29.75 6.65 3.01
CA ALA A 10 29.01 5.78 3.04
C ALA A 10 28.08 5.72 3.80
N ILE A 11 28.33 5.84 4.42
CA ILE A 11 27.50 5.76 5.23
C ILE A 11 26.32 6.22 5.00
N CYS A 12 26.32 6.90 4.41
CA CYS A 12 25.22 7.35 4.28
C CYS A 12 24.28 6.64 3.73
N LEU A 13 24.69 6.10 3.35
CA LEU A 13 23.95 5.34 2.95
C LEU A 13 23.28 4.63 3.69
N ALA A 14 23.87 4.42 4.40
CA ALA A 14 23.32 3.54 5.32
C ALA A 14 22.09 4.04 5.91
N ALA A 15 22.00 5.24 6.07
CA ALA A 15 20.80 5.80 6.61
C ALA A 15 19.59 5.49 5.76
N SER A 16 19.77 5.38 4.49
CA SER A 16 18.66 5.10 3.61
C SER A 16 17.95 3.79 3.91
N PRO A 17 18.65 2.69 4.13
CA PRO A 17 17.97 1.45 4.46
C PRO A 17 17.15 1.55 5.73
N VAL A 18 17.59 2.35 6.65
CA VAL A 18 16.88 2.52 7.90
C VAL A 18 15.52 3.14 7.68
N LEU A 19 15.41 3.97 6.65
CA LEU A 19 14.17 4.65 6.34
C LEU A 19 13.28 3.88 5.37
N ALA A 20 13.79 2.79 4.83
CA ALA A 20 13.02 2.00 3.88
C ALA A 20 12.00 1.16 4.59
N ALA A 21 10.86 0.96 3.95
CA ALA A 21 9.86 0.05 4.45
C ALA A 21 10.36 -1.38 4.36
N SER A 22 9.78 -2.27 5.15
CA SER A 22 10.12 -3.69 5.07
C SER A 22 9.78 -4.23 3.68
N PRO A 23 10.41 -5.34 3.25
CA PRO A 23 10.12 -5.91 1.93
C PRO A 23 8.64 -6.20 1.70
N LYS A 24 7.94 -6.62 2.74
CA LYS A 24 6.52 -6.90 2.66
C LYS A 24 5.74 -5.62 2.30
N ILE A 25 6.06 -4.53 2.96
CA ILE A 25 5.39 -3.27 2.71
C ILE A 25 5.82 -2.66 1.37
N GLU A 26 7.09 -2.78 1.01
CA GLU A 26 7.54 -2.31 -0.29
C GLU A 26 6.83 -3.04 -1.43
N SER A 27 6.63 -4.34 -1.26
CA SER A 27 5.91 -5.14 -2.23
C SER A 27 4.47 -4.67 -2.36
N ALA A 28 3.84 -4.38 -1.24
CA ALA A 28 2.47 -3.86 -1.22
C ALA A 28 2.39 -2.52 -1.96
N ILE A 29 3.36 -1.64 -1.70
CA ILE A 29 3.39 -0.32 -2.35
C ILE A 29 3.53 -0.47 -3.86
N LYS A 30 4.38 -1.39 -4.32
CA LYS A 30 4.53 -1.65 -5.76
C LYS A 30 3.22 -2.11 -6.36
N THR A 31 2.49 -2.98 -5.67
CA THR A 31 1.20 -3.46 -6.14
C THR A 31 0.21 -2.31 -6.25
N PHE A 32 0.16 -1.44 -5.25
CA PHE A 32 -0.72 -0.28 -5.29
C PHE A 32 -0.37 0.65 -6.46
N LYS A 33 0.90 0.85 -6.73
CA LYS A 33 1.32 1.66 -7.88
C LYS A 33 0.92 1.01 -9.20
N ALA A 34 0.99 -0.31 -9.27
CA ALA A 34 0.55 -1.03 -10.46
C ALA A 34 -0.95 -0.87 -10.68
N VAL A 35 -1.74 -0.90 -9.62
CA VAL A 35 -3.18 -0.67 -9.70
C VAL A 35 -3.44 0.75 -10.21
N ALA A 36 -2.70 1.72 -9.70
CA ALA A 36 -2.88 3.11 -10.11
C ALA A 36 -2.55 3.31 -11.59
N ALA A 37 -1.63 2.52 -12.12
CA ALA A 37 -1.22 2.62 -13.51
C ALA A 37 -2.15 1.87 -14.48
N ASP A 38 -3.01 1.00 -13.95
CA ASP A 38 -3.93 0.20 -14.76
C ASP A 38 -5.33 0.79 -14.62
N THR A 39 -5.85 1.37 -15.70
CA THR A 39 -7.13 2.05 -15.67
C THR A 39 -8.27 1.16 -15.17
N ASN A 40 -8.30 -0.09 -15.61
CA ASN A 40 -9.36 -1.01 -15.20
C ASN A 40 -9.26 -1.38 -13.73
N LYS A 41 -8.05 -1.65 -13.27
CA LYS A 41 -7.84 -1.98 -11.86
C LYS A 41 -8.14 -0.79 -10.97
N LEU A 42 -7.77 0.39 -11.41
CA LEU A 42 -8.05 1.60 -10.66
C LEU A 42 -9.56 1.81 -10.50
N LYS A 43 -10.31 1.62 -11.58
CA LYS A 43 -11.76 1.71 -11.50
C LYS A 43 -12.34 0.71 -10.52
N THR A 44 -11.83 -0.51 -10.54
CA THR A 44 -12.28 -1.55 -9.62
C THR A 44 -11.96 -1.16 -8.18
N PHE A 45 -10.74 -0.68 -7.95
CA PHE A 45 -10.34 -0.22 -6.62
C PHE A 45 -11.25 0.91 -6.13
N CYS A 46 -11.52 1.88 -6.98
CA CYS A 46 -12.35 3.01 -6.59
C CYS A 46 -13.80 2.58 -6.30
N ALA A 47 -14.31 1.63 -7.06
CA ALA A 47 -15.64 1.07 -6.79
C ALA A 47 -15.65 0.34 -5.45
N MET A 48 -14.57 -0.39 -5.18
CA MET A 48 -14.43 -1.12 -3.91
C MET A 48 -14.43 -0.16 -2.72
N THR A 49 -13.68 0.93 -2.82
CA THR A 49 -13.62 1.88 -1.71
C THR A 49 -14.96 2.53 -1.44
N LYS A 50 -15.76 2.78 -2.47
CA LYS A 50 -17.11 3.30 -2.27
C LYS A 50 -17.98 2.33 -1.51
N VAL A 51 -17.88 1.04 -1.85
CA VAL A 51 -18.62 0.02 -1.14
C VAL A 51 -18.13 -0.09 0.31
N MET A 52 -16.82 0.01 0.52
CA MET A 52 -16.26 -0.03 1.87
C MET A 52 -16.75 1.13 2.71
N ASP A 53 -16.84 2.32 2.14
CA ASP A 53 -17.38 3.47 2.85
C ASP A 53 -18.84 3.25 3.23
N ALA A 54 -19.62 2.68 2.31
CA ALA A 54 -21.03 2.39 2.59
C ALA A 54 -21.16 1.30 3.67
N ALA A 55 -20.23 0.36 3.69
CA ALA A 55 -20.26 -0.75 4.64
C ALA A 55 -19.68 -0.36 6.00
N GLY A 56 -18.96 0.74 6.06
CA GLY A 56 -18.19 1.11 7.25
C GLY A 56 -18.98 1.19 8.53
N GLU A 57 -20.25 1.52 8.46
CA GLU A 57 -21.08 1.66 9.63
C GLU A 57 -22.14 0.57 9.75
N LYS A 58 -22.25 -0.29 8.74
CA LYS A 58 -23.27 -1.33 8.71
C LYS A 58 -22.66 -2.63 8.28
N GLU A 59 -22.99 -3.68 8.99
CA GLU A 59 -22.60 -5.00 8.56
C GLU A 59 -23.68 -5.48 7.59
N ASP A 60 -23.33 -5.57 6.34
CA ASP A 60 -24.24 -6.00 5.30
C ASP A 60 -23.54 -7.09 4.48
N PRO A 61 -24.03 -8.33 4.55
CA PRO A 61 -23.39 -9.41 3.79
C PRO A 61 -23.30 -9.15 2.29
N LYS A 62 -24.24 -8.38 1.74
CA LYS A 62 -24.20 -8.05 0.32
C LYS A 62 -23.03 -7.16 -0.01
N LEU A 63 -22.74 -6.18 0.86
CA LEU A 63 -21.60 -5.30 0.65
C LEU A 63 -20.29 -6.05 0.82
N ASP A 64 -20.22 -6.95 1.79
CA ASP A 64 -19.05 -7.79 1.98
C ASP A 64 -18.78 -8.65 0.75
N ALA A 65 -19.83 -9.23 0.17
CA ALA A 65 -19.69 -10.04 -1.04
C ALA A 65 -19.19 -9.21 -2.21
N GLN A 66 -19.64 -7.95 -2.32
CA GLN A 66 -19.17 -7.06 -3.36
C GLN A 66 -17.69 -6.75 -3.19
N ILE A 67 -17.27 -6.49 -1.96
CA ILE A 67 -15.86 -6.21 -1.66
C ILE A 67 -15.00 -7.41 -2.06
N GLU A 68 -15.43 -8.61 -1.71
CA GLU A 68 -14.71 -9.82 -2.10
C GLU A 68 -14.61 -9.96 -3.61
N GLY A 69 -15.69 -9.64 -4.31
CA GLY A 69 -15.69 -9.69 -5.76
C GLY A 69 -14.68 -8.74 -6.37
N TYR A 70 -14.61 -7.52 -5.84
CA TYR A 70 -13.62 -6.55 -6.30
C TYR A 70 -12.20 -7.00 -5.98
N MET A 71 -11.99 -7.57 -4.80
CA MET A 71 -10.67 -8.09 -4.43
C MET A 71 -10.23 -9.17 -5.41
N LYS A 72 -11.13 -10.05 -5.82
CA LYS A 72 -10.80 -11.07 -6.80
C LYS A 72 -10.45 -10.47 -8.16
N GLN A 73 -11.16 -9.43 -8.57
CA GLN A 73 -10.87 -8.76 -9.82
C GLN A 73 -9.51 -8.07 -9.78
N LEU A 74 -9.14 -7.54 -8.63
CA LEU A 74 -7.84 -6.89 -8.47
C LEU A 74 -6.69 -7.90 -8.44
N GLY A 75 -6.98 -9.14 -8.05
CA GLY A 75 -6.03 -10.23 -8.12
C GLY A 75 -5.40 -10.59 -6.78
N PRO A 76 -4.74 -11.76 -6.73
CA PRO A 76 -4.15 -12.24 -5.49
C PRO A 76 -3.02 -11.36 -4.97
N GLU A 77 -2.30 -10.71 -5.87
CA GLU A 77 -1.24 -9.78 -5.45
C GLU A 77 -1.81 -8.61 -4.67
N PHE A 78 -2.96 -8.10 -5.13
CA PHE A 78 -3.61 -7.00 -4.43
C PHE A 78 -4.13 -7.48 -3.07
N THR A 79 -4.71 -8.66 -3.01
CA THR A 79 -5.19 -9.21 -1.75
C THR A 79 -4.07 -9.31 -0.73
N THR A 80 -2.91 -9.80 -1.17
CA THR A 80 -1.73 -9.88 -0.31
C THR A 80 -1.28 -8.50 0.14
N ALA A 81 -1.26 -7.54 -0.79
CA ALA A 81 -0.85 -6.18 -0.49
C ALA A 81 -1.80 -5.52 0.50
N TRP A 82 -3.09 -5.73 0.30
CA TRP A 82 -4.11 -5.16 1.18
C TRP A 82 -3.97 -5.67 2.61
N GLY A 83 -3.64 -6.96 2.75
CA GLY A 83 -3.44 -7.55 4.07
C GLY A 83 -2.06 -7.31 4.66
N ALA A 84 -1.16 -6.69 3.93
CA ALA A 84 0.23 -6.51 4.40
C ALA A 84 0.33 -5.62 5.64
N ALA A 85 -0.68 -4.80 5.88
CA ALA A 85 -0.69 -3.91 7.04
C ALA A 85 -1.08 -4.61 8.34
N GLU A 86 -1.55 -5.86 8.26
CA GLU A 86 -1.91 -6.58 9.48
C GLU A 86 -0.70 -6.72 10.39
N GLY A 87 -0.87 -6.35 11.62
CA GLY A 87 0.22 -6.41 12.60
C GLY A 87 1.22 -5.27 12.52
N VAL A 88 1.05 -4.37 11.56
CA VAL A 88 1.94 -3.22 11.40
C VAL A 88 1.44 -2.08 12.29
N VAL A 89 2.34 -1.51 13.06
CA VAL A 89 2.00 -0.38 13.92
C VAL A 89 1.81 0.86 13.05
N GLU A 90 0.70 1.53 13.23
CA GLU A 90 0.33 2.68 12.40
C GLU A 90 1.37 3.79 12.38
N ASN A 91 1.98 4.05 13.52
CA ASN A 91 2.98 5.12 13.63
C ASN A 91 4.38 4.70 13.23
N SER A 92 4.58 3.43 12.89
CA SER A 92 5.89 2.96 12.44
C SER A 92 6.19 3.44 11.03
N ALA A 93 7.46 3.32 10.62
CA ALA A 93 7.84 3.68 9.27
C ALA A 93 7.05 2.87 8.24
N ASP A 94 6.85 1.57 8.52
CA ASP A 94 6.06 0.71 7.64
C ASP A 94 4.61 1.18 7.55
N GLY A 95 4.00 1.49 8.69
CA GLY A 95 2.62 1.95 8.72
C GLY A 95 2.43 3.24 7.96
N LYS A 96 3.34 4.18 8.13
CA LYS A 96 3.27 5.46 7.44
C LYS A 96 3.44 5.29 5.93
N ALA A 97 4.39 4.44 5.52
CA ALA A 97 4.63 4.19 4.11
C ALA A 97 3.42 3.52 3.45
N TYR A 98 2.84 2.54 4.14
CA TYR A 98 1.66 1.85 3.66
C TYR A 98 0.48 2.82 3.51
N ASN A 99 0.20 3.59 4.56
CA ASN A 99 -0.92 4.53 4.54
C ASN A 99 -0.74 5.60 3.46
N ALA A 100 0.47 6.09 3.27
CA ALA A 100 0.73 7.06 2.23
C ALA A 100 0.45 6.48 0.84
N ALA A 101 0.80 5.22 0.62
CA ALA A 101 0.56 4.58 -0.66
C ALA A 101 -0.93 4.37 -0.91
N VAL A 102 -1.68 3.99 0.13
CA VAL A 102 -3.12 3.83 0.02
C VAL A 102 -3.80 5.18 -0.22
N ASP A 103 -3.36 6.21 0.47
CA ASP A 103 -3.90 7.56 0.28
C ASP A 103 -3.65 8.06 -1.15
N ASP A 104 -2.44 7.83 -1.67
CA ASP A 104 -2.13 8.18 -3.06
C ASP A 104 -3.06 7.47 -4.04
N LEU A 105 -3.27 6.18 -3.82
CA LEU A 105 -4.13 5.40 -4.68
C LEU A 105 -5.57 5.90 -4.59
N SER A 106 -6.06 6.13 -3.38
CA SER A 106 -7.42 6.64 -3.17
C SER A 106 -7.60 8.02 -3.79
N GLY A 107 -6.57 8.84 -3.76
CA GLY A 107 -6.61 10.16 -4.35
C GLY A 107 -6.84 10.17 -5.84
N LYS A 108 -6.61 9.05 -6.50
CA LYS A 108 -6.84 8.94 -7.94
C LYS A 108 -8.29 8.57 -8.27
N CYS A 109 -9.11 8.42 -7.27
CA CYS A 109 -10.51 8.02 -7.42
C CYS A 109 -11.47 9.21 -7.57
N THR A 110 -11.02 10.28 -8.10
CA THR A 110 -11.87 11.46 -8.26
C THR A 110 -12.65 11.43 -9.55
#